data_cf0dd09582a9e8125a7b661eb286d88d
#
_entry.id   cf0dd09582a9e8125a7b661eb286d88d
#
_cell.length_a   1.000
_cell.length_b   1.000
_cell.length_c   1.000
_cell.angle_alpha   90.00
_cell.angle_beta   90.00
_cell.angle_gamma   90.00
#
_symmetry.space_group_name_H-M   'P 1'
#
loop_
_entity.id
_entity.type
_entity.pdbx_description
1 polymer ?
#
loop_
_entity_poly.entity_id
_entity_poly.type
_entity_poly.pdbx_seq_one_letter_code
_entity_poly.pdbx_strand_id
1 'polypeptide(L)'
;MAPQLPDRYETQVRLGRDGDIDEWLATDTALDRPILVRVLDADASPARLAEFIAATRAAATVEHVHLAGVYEVAKSPSGGAHAAIEWNGGVSIADRLAAGETLPVSEFLPNAAGLAEGLAALHAAGVTHGSIDSGAIVFSAAHPAKLSSYGRKRRSHQPSEDTAALARALRIAVTGSASPAIRPSHLVEGLPPSVDDAIRRAESGDYDAKALGTALRAIPSSLPPPRRAGWSWRWLIPAGMLLVSAIVIAIIGLVIDVDPDSPFLFPATPPVARIVTTTTSLPTETTLPEAAPGVLAAEAAVYDPFGDQSERERDLPLLTDGDFGTSWRTERYFDPLPLLKDGVGITFRVSGAPGMMELRASPNSSYSVLWAETVPTSFAEWEPIGSGTVFDAPVSLQLPGRDGGFWLLWFTDIPEQAPGEYFTQVFEVTFQP
;
A
#
# COMPACT_ATOMS: atom_id res chain seq x y z
N MET A 1 1.73 21.71 -14.94
CA MET A 1 0.57 22.62 -15.06
C MET A 1 -0.67 21.77 -15.10
N ALA A 2 -1.68 22.06 -14.28
CA ALA A 2 -2.93 21.28 -14.28
C ALA A 2 -3.62 21.37 -15.66
N PRO A 3 -4.23 20.28 -16.14
CA PRO A 3 -4.93 20.28 -17.42
C PRO A 3 -6.22 21.12 -17.32
N GLN A 4 -6.62 21.73 -18.43
CA GLN A 4 -7.92 22.37 -18.50
C GLN A 4 -9.00 21.31 -18.73
N LEU A 5 -9.69 20.95 -17.67
CA LEU A 5 -10.82 20.04 -17.65
C LEU A 5 -12.14 20.80 -17.46
N PRO A 6 -13.29 20.16 -17.74
CA PRO A 6 -14.59 20.69 -17.29
C PRO A 6 -14.60 20.93 -15.78
N ASP A 7 -15.31 21.97 -15.32
CA ASP A 7 -15.42 22.37 -13.90
C ASP A 7 -15.93 21.24 -12.98
N ARG A 8 -16.54 20.21 -13.57
CA ARG A 8 -16.97 19.00 -12.87
C ARG A 8 -15.81 18.17 -12.33
N TYR A 9 -14.62 18.25 -12.93
CA TYR A 9 -13.47 17.40 -12.59
C TYR A 9 -12.39 18.22 -11.91
N GLU A 10 -12.27 18.08 -10.60
CA GLU A 10 -11.25 18.73 -9.79
C GLU A 10 -10.02 17.83 -9.70
N THR A 11 -8.91 18.25 -10.31
CA THR A 11 -7.65 17.49 -10.28
C THR A 11 -7.00 17.58 -8.92
N GLN A 12 -6.61 16.42 -8.37
CA GLN A 12 -5.93 16.31 -7.09
C GLN A 12 -4.43 16.09 -7.27
N VAL A 13 -4.05 14.98 -7.90
CA VAL A 13 -2.66 14.53 -8.03
C VAL A 13 -2.40 14.04 -9.44
N ARG A 14 -1.24 14.42 -10.00
CA ARG A 14 -0.75 13.82 -11.24
C ARG A 14 -0.11 12.48 -10.91
N LEU A 15 -0.71 11.39 -11.39
CA LEU A 15 -0.24 10.03 -11.14
C LEU A 15 0.96 9.66 -12.01
N GLY A 16 1.00 10.20 -13.24
CA GLY A 16 2.08 9.88 -14.14
C GLY A 16 1.84 10.34 -15.57
N ARG A 17 2.70 9.86 -16.47
CA ARG A 17 2.59 10.05 -17.91
C ARG A 17 2.81 8.73 -18.64
N ASP A 18 1.91 8.41 -19.52
CA ASP A 18 1.90 7.22 -20.33
C ASP A 18 1.99 7.61 -21.83
N GLY A 19 3.21 7.76 -22.31
CA GLY A 19 3.49 8.25 -23.66
C GLY A 19 3.06 9.70 -23.85
N ASP A 20 1.99 9.92 -24.63
CA ASP A 20 1.38 11.22 -24.92
C ASP A 20 0.14 11.53 -24.06
N ILE A 21 -0.08 10.74 -23.00
CA ILE A 21 -1.22 10.85 -22.09
C ILE A 21 -0.73 11.15 -20.70
N ASP A 22 -1.22 12.22 -20.10
CA ASP A 22 -1.08 12.49 -18.67
C ASP A 22 -2.22 11.83 -17.88
N GLU A 23 -1.89 11.21 -16.75
CA GLU A 23 -2.83 10.55 -15.86
C GLU A 23 -2.97 11.33 -14.54
N TRP A 24 -4.20 11.61 -14.17
CA TRP A 24 -4.52 12.41 -12.99
C TRP A 24 -5.57 11.71 -12.13
N LEU A 25 -5.34 11.67 -10.83
CA LEU A 25 -6.41 11.45 -9.88
C LEU A 25 -7.21 12.76 -9.76
N ALA A 26 -8.52 12.65 -9.88
CA ALA A 26 -9.43 13.78 -9.78
C ALA A 26 -10.70 13.40 -9.02
N THR A 27 -11.43 14.39 -8.55
CA THR A 27 -12.79 14.20 -8.00
C THR A 27 -13.82 14.61 -9.04
N ASP A 28 -14.78 13.73 -9.30
CA ASP A 28 -16.04 14.07 -9.98
C ASP A 28 -16.94 14.77 -8.95
N THR A 29 -16.94 16.10 -8.96
CA THR A 29 -17.66 16.95 -7.96
C THR A 29 -19.18 16.80 -8.02
N ALA A 30 -19.72 16.32 -9.15
CA ALA A 30 -21.17 16.09 -9.30
C ALA A 30 -21.62 14.79 -8.62
N LEU A 31 -20.73 13.81 -8.46
CA LEU A 31 -21.03 12.49 -7.89
C LEU A 31 -20.21 12.21 -6.62
N ASP A 32 -19.38 13.16 -6.19
CA ASP A 32 -18.50 13.08 -5.02
C ASP A 32 -17.73 11.75 -4.96
N ARG A 33 -16.99 11.48 -6.05
CA ARG A 33 -16.22 10.24 -6.16
C ARG A 33 -14.87 10.45 -6.83
N PRO A 34 -13.85 9.67 -6.45
CA PRO A 34 -12.56 9.68 -7.14
C PRO A 34 -12.67 9.07 -8.54
N ILE A 35 -11.98 9.66 -9.49
CA ILE A 35 -11.87 9.19 -10.87
C ILE A 35 -10.43 9.28 -11.38
N LEU A 36 -10.08 8.42 -12.33
CA LEU A 36 -8.87 8.58 -13.14
C LEU A 36 -9.21 9.45 -14.35
N VAL A 37 -8.52 10.57 -14.51
CA VAL A 37 -8.62 11.38 -15.72
C VAL A 37 -7.37 11.21 -16.56
N ARG A 38 -7.56 10.75 -17.78
CA ARG A 38 -6.51 10.62 -18.79
C ARG A 38 -6.61 11.76 -19.77
N VAL A 39 -5.53 12.49 -19.97
CA VAL A 39 -5.49 13.71 -20.78
C VAL A 39 -4.49 13.53 -21.92
N LEU A 40 -4.96 13.49 -23.14
CA LEU A 40 -4.14 13.47 -24.34
C LEU A 40 -3.57 14.86 -24.60
N ASP A 41 -2.31 14.95 -24.97
CA ASP A 41 -1.61 16.20 -25.26
C ASP A 41 -2.39 17.08 -26.26
N ALA A 42 -2.34 18.39 -26.03
CA ALA A 42 -3.03 19.37 -26.87
C ALA A 42 -2.48 19.47 -28.29
N ASP A 43 -1.21 19.12 -28.49
CA ASP A 43 -0.50 19.10 -29.77
C ASP A 43 -0.57 17.74 -30.48
N ALA A 44 -1.34 16.78 -29.95
CA ALA A 44 -1.54 15.50 -30.59
C ALA A 44 -2.11 15.65 -31.99
N SER A 45 -1.60 14.84 -32.94
CA SER A 45 -2.09 14.88 -34.30
C SER A 45 -3.60 14.58 -34.41
N PRO A 46 -4.32 15.11 -35.40
CA PRO A 46 -5.74 14.81 -35.62
C PRO A 46 -6.06 13.32 -35.69
N ALA A 47 -5.16 12.51 -36.27
CA ALA A 47 -5.29 11.06 -36.32
C ALA A 47 -5.20 10.43 -34.92
N ARG A 48 -4.23 10.87 -34.11
CA ARG A 48 -4.03 10.42 -32.75
C ARG A 48 -5.21 10.80 -31.83
N LEU A 49 -5.72 12.01 -31.98
CA LEU A 49 -6.91 12.50 -31.28
C LEU A 49 -8.15 11.63 -31.62
N ALA A 50 -8.34 11.34 -32.91
CA ALA A 50 -9.44 10.48 -33.37
C ALA A 50 -9.32 9.05 -32.81
N GLU A 51 -8.10 8.49 -32.83
CA GLU A 51 -7.80 7.16 -32.26
C GLU A 51 -8.12 7.09 -30.77
N PHE A 52 -7.65 8.08 -29.98
CA PHE A 52 -7.89 8.16 -28.54
C PHE A 52 -9.40 8.16 -28.23
N ILE A 53 -10.14 9.06 -28.88
CA ILE A 53 -11.58 9.20 -28.68
C ILE A 53 -12.32 7.92 -29.12
N ALA A 54 -11.99 7.36 -30.27
CA ALA A 54 -12.65 6.18 -30.80
C ALA A 54 -12.40 4.93 -29.91
N ALA A 55 -11.16 4.69 -29.51
CA ALA A 55 -10.80 3.55 -28.68
C ALA A 55 -11.44 3.63 -27.29
N THR A 56 -11.39 4.80 -26.65
CA THR A 56 -11.99 5.00 -25.32
C THR A 56 -13.50 4.92 -25.37
N ARG A 57 -14.14 5.49 -26.39
CA ARG A 57 -15.59 5.42 -26.58
C ARG A 57 -16.07 4.00 -26.87
N ALA A 58 -15.30 3.22 -27.62
CA ALA A 58 -15.60 1.82 -27.85
C ALA A 58 -15.56 1.02 -26.55
N ALA A 59 -14.54 1.23 -25.71
CA ALA A 59 -14.47 0.59 -24.41
C ALA A 59 -15.64 0.98 -23.48
N ALA A 60 -16.15 2.20 -23.56
CA ALA A 60 -17.30 2.67 -22.79
C ALA A 60 -18.61 1.91 -23.07
N THR A 61 -18.69 1.14 -24.17
CA THR A 61 -19.89 0.37 -24.51
C THR A 61 -19.96 -1.00 -23.82
N VAL A 62 -18.92 -1.41 -23.11
CA VAL A 62 -18.82 -2.74 -22.50
C VAL A 62 -18.65 -2.60 -20.99
N GLU A 63 -19.59 -3.17 -20.25
CA GLU A 63 -19.54 -3.25 -18.80
C GLU A 63 -19.10 -4.63 -18.34
N HIS A 64 -18.05 -4.68 -17.51
CA HIS A 64 -17.60 -5.92 -16.87
C HIS A 64 -16.83 -5.60 -15.60
N VAL A 65 -16.92 -6.46 -14.58
CA VAL A 65 -16.29 -6.23 -13.27
C VAL A 65 -14.77 -6.11 -13.36
N HIS A 66 -14.15 -6.76 -14.35
CA HIS A 66 -12.71 -6.70 -14.61
C HIS A 66 -12.32 -5.72 -15.73
N LEU A 67 -13.19 -4.81 -16.09
CA LEU A 67 -12.91 -3.67 -16.98
C LEU A 67 -13.10 -2.38 -16.20
N ALA A 68 -12.18 -1.43 -16.36
CA ALA A 68 -12.37 -0.09 -15.81
C ALA A 68 -13.49 0.62 -16.59
N GLY A 69 -14.52 1.07 -15.90
CA GLY A 69 -15.64 1.77 -16.50
C GLY A 69 -15.20 3.12 -17.08
N VAL A 70 -15.62 3.45 -18.29
CA VAL A 70 -15.39 4.76 -18.90
C VAL A 70 -16.65 5.61 -18.71
N TYR A 71 -16.53 6.72 -18.01
CA TYR A 71 -17.65 7.60 -17.68
C TYR A 71 -17.87 8.69 -18.73
N GLU A 72 -16.76 9.25 -19.25
CA GLU A 72 -16.80 10.31 -20.26
C GLU A 72 -15.56 10.27 -21.13
N VAL A 73 -15.71 10.66 -22.40
CA VAL A 73 -14.61 11.00 -23.29
C VAL A 73 -15.02 12.18 -24.16
N ALA A 74 -14.22 13.25 -24.11
CA ALA A 74 -14.50 14.50 -24.82
C ALA A 74 -13.22 15.19 -25.29
N LYS A 75 -13.37 16.13 -26.22
CA LYS A 75 -12.29 17.05 -26.59
C LYS A 75 -12.11 18.07 -25.44
N SER A 76 -10.85 18.35 -25.13
CA SER A 76 -10.52 19.38 -24.14
C SER A 76 -10.59 20.78 -24.74
N PRO A 77 -11.00 21.81 -23.96
CA PRO A 77 -11.06 23.19 -24.46
C PRO A 77 -9.71 23.74 -24.94
N SER A 78 -8.62 23.27 -24.33
CA SER A 78 -7.24 23.67 -24.66
C SER A 78 -6.63 22.93 -25.86
N GLY A 79 -7.40 22.08 -26.54
CA GLY A 79 -6.90 21.10 -27.52
C GLY A 79 -6.69 19.73 -26.88
N GLY A 80 -6.45 18.70 -27.71
CA GLY A 80 -6.38 17.32 -27.24
C GLY A 80 -7.74 16.74 -26.83
N ALA A 81 -7.73 15.76 -25.93
CA ALA A 81 -8.93 15.13 -25.39
C ALA A 81 -8.71 14.67 -23.96
N HIS A 82 -9.79 14.44 -23.21
CA HIS A 82 -9.75 13.80 -21.91
C HIS A 82 -10.72 12.63 -21.85
N ALA A 83 -10.45 11.71 -20.94
CA ALA A 83 -11.33 10.61 -20.57
C ALA A 83 -11.41 10.51 -19.06
N ALA A 84 -12.61 10.47 -18.51
CA ALA A 84 -12.89 10.16 -17.12
C ALA A 84 -13.18 8.67 -16.99
N ILE A 85 -12.39 7.96 -16.21
CA ILE A 85 -12.40 6.50 -16.08
C ILE A 85 -12.55 6.14 -14.60
N GLU A 86 -13.09 5.00 -14.32
CA GLU A 86 -13.22 4.46 -12.98
C GLU A 86 -11.86 4.36 -12.30
N TRP A 87 -11.76 4.93 -11.09
CA TRP A 87 -10.65 4.77 -10.19
C TRP A 87 -10.95 3.63 -9.23
N ASN A 88 -10.14 2.55 -9.25
CA ASN A 88 -10.34 1.40 -8.36
C ASN A 88 -9.39 1.38 -7.15
N GLY A 89 -8.63 2.46 -6.92
CA GLY A 89 -7.71 2.57 -5.79
C GLY A 89 -6.54 1.58 -5.83
N GLY A 90 -6.25 1.01 -6.99
CA GLY A 90 -5.23 -0.02 -7.16
C GLY A 90 -3.93 0.49 -7.75
N VAL A 91 -2.96 -0.42 -7.82
CA VAL A 91 -1.62 -0.23 -8.39
C VAL A 91 -1.48 -1.09 -9.64
N SER A 92 -0.83 -0.58 -10.68
CA SER A 92 -0.58 -1.37 -11.88
C SER A 92 0.42 -2.51 -11.61
N ILE A 93 0.36 -3.57 -12.44
CA ILE A 93 1.41 -4.61 -12.40
C ILE A 93 2.79 -4.00 -12.66
N ALA A 94 2.89 -2.99 -13.54
CA ALA A 94 4.16 -2.34 -13.84
C ALA A 94 4.76 -1.66 -12.61
N ASP A 95 3.94 -0.95 -11.84
CA ASP A 95 4.40 -0.25 -10.63
C ASP A 95 4.78 -1.25 -9.53
N ARG A 96 4.01 -2.33 -9.33
CA ARG A 96 4.38 -3.42 -8.39
C ARG A 96 5.73 -4.06 -8.77
N LEU A 97 5.94 -4.33 -10.05
CA LEU A 97 7.20 -4.89 -10.53
C LEU A 97 8.38 -3.93 -10.38
N ALA A 98 8.16 -2.62 -10.55
CA ALA A 98 9.16 -1.60 -10.28
C ALA A 98 9.54 -1.57 -8.79
N ALA A 99 8.58 -1.85 -7.90
CA ALA A 99 8.81 -2.02 -6.47
C ALA A 99 9.43 -3.40 -6.10
N GLY A 100 9.73 -4.26 -7.10
CA GLY A 100 10.26 -5.60 -6.87
C GLY A 100 9.24 -6.64 -6.44
N GLU A 101 7.93 -6.32 -6.54
CA GLU A 101 6.84 -7.18 -6.11
C GLU A 101 6.25 -7.97 -7.26
N THR A 102 5.98 -9.25 -7.02
CA THR A 102 5.19 -10.10 -7.90
C THR A 102 3.84 -10.40 -7.29
N LEU A 103 2.87 -10.82 -8.10
CA LEU A 103 1.55 -11.19 -7.58
C LEU A 103 1.61 -12.52 -6.83
N PRO A 104 1.11 -12.60 -5.60
CA PRO A 104 0.94 -13.88 -4.90
C PRO A 104 -0.10 -14.75 -5.61
N VAL A 105 0.08 -16.06 -5.55
CA VAL A 105 -0.79 -17.03 -6.25
C VAL A 105 -2.25 -16.89 -5.86
N SER A 106 -2.52 -16.54 -4.60
CA SER A 106 -3.87 -16.31 -4.07
C SER A 106 -4.60 -15.14 -4.75
N GLU A 107 -3.89 -14.08 -5.12
CA GLU A 107 -4.44 -12.95 -5.88
C GLU A 107 -4.45 -13.23 -7.39
N PHE A 108 -3.45 -13.93 -7.88
CA PHE A 108 -3.24 -14.16 -9.31
C PHE A 108 -4.38 -14.95 -9.94
N LEU A 109 -4.68 -16.17 -9.43
CA LEU A 109 -5.61 -17.07 -10.10
C LEU A 109 -7.03 -16.53 -10.29
N PRO A 110 -7.70 -15.97 -9.25
CA PRO A 110 -9.05 -15.45 -9.41
C PRO A 110 -9.11 -14.24 -10.35
N ASN A 111 -8.11 -13.37 -10.30
CA ASN A 111 -8.06 -12.17 -11.12
C ASN A 111 -7.64 -12.46 -12.56
N ALA A 112 -6.70 -13.38 -12.80
CA ALA A 112 -6.27 -13.73 -14.15
C ALA A 112 -7.43 -14.29 -15.01
N ALA A 113 -8.25 -15.16 -14.42
CA ALA A 113 -9.45 -15.67 -15.09
C ALA A 113 -10.44 -14.54 -15.41
N GLY A 114 -10.71 -13.67 -14.43
CA GLY A 114 -11.64 -12.56 -14.60
C GLY A 114 -11.18 -11.51 -15.61
N LEU A 115 -9.89 -11.18 -15.65
CA LEU A 115 -9.32 -10.28 -16.66
C LEU A 115 -9.46 -10.84 -18.07
N ALA A 116 -9.26 -12.16 -18.24
CA ALA A 116 -9.49 -12.84 -19.52
C ALA A 116 -10.98 -12.84 -19.93
N GLU A 117 -11.90 -13.00 -18.97
CA GLU A 117 -13.34 -12.89 -19.19
C GLU A 117 -13.76 -11.46 -19.57
N GLY A 118 -13.19 -10.43 -18.91
CA GLY A 118 -13.40 -9.03 -19.28
C GLY A 118 -12.91 -8.73 -20.70
N LEU A 119 -11.72 -9.22 -21.06
CA LEU A 119 -11.21 -9.09 -22.42
C LEU A 119 -12.10 -9.83 -23.45
N ALA A 120 -12.62 -11.00 -23.09
CA ALA A 120 -13.56 -11.72 -23.94
C ALA A 120 -14.86 -10.95 -24.16
N ALA A 121 -15.33 -10.22 -23.14
CA ALA A 121 -16.52 -9.35 -23.27
C ALA A 121 -16.26 -8.19 -24.26
N LEU A 122 -15.07 -7.56 -24.21
CA LEU A 122 -14.66 -6.56 -25.20
C LEU A 122 -14.67 -7.15 -26.63
N HIS A 123 -14.02 -8.30 -26.80
CA HIS A 123 -13.92 -8.95 -28.11
C HIS A 123 -15.31 -9.37 -28.65
N ALA A 124 -16.20 -9.85 -27.80
CA ALA A 124 -17.59 -10.20 -28.17
C ALA A 124 -18.39 -8.97 -28.65
N ALA A 125 -18.08 -7.79 -28.15
CA ALA A 125 -18.65 -6.52 -28.62
C ALA A 125 -17.95 -5.96 -29.86
N GLY A 126 -16.99 -6.68 -30.45
CA GLY A 126 -16.20 -6.23 -31.58
C GLY A 126 -15.14 -5.18 -31.24
N VAL A 127 -14.83 -5.01 -29.96
CA VAL A 127 -13.86 -4.04 -29.44
C VAL A 127 -12.56 -4.75 -29.11
N THR A 128 -11.44 -4.26 -29.64
CA THR A 128 -10.10 -4.69 -29.24
C THR A 128 -9.46 -3.64 -28.35
N HIS A 129 -8.72 -4.06 -27.34
CA HIS A 129 -7.98 -3.15 -26.45
C HIS A 129 -6.77 -2.53 -27.18
N GLY A 130 -5.97 -3.35 -27.82
CA GLY A 130 -4.88 -2.95 -28.73
C GLY A 130 -3.60 -2.47 -28.07
N SER A 131 -3.53 -2.39 -26.73
CA SER A 131 -2.36 -1.86 -26.00
C SER A 131 -2.18 -2.46 -24.61
N ILE A 132 -2.47 -3.76 -24.45
CA ILE A 132 -2.31 -4.44 -23.17
C ILE A 132 -0.84 -4.66 -22.84
N ASP A 133 -0.44 -4.27 -21.65
CA ASP A 133 0.83 -4.57 -21.00
C ASP A 133 0.65 -4.56 -19.48
N SER A 134 1.73 -4.69 -18.72
CA SER A 134 1.67 -4.66 -17.24
C SER A 134 1.16 -3.34 -16.66
N GLY A 135 1.30 -2.22 -17.38
CA GLY A 135 0.72 -0.92 -16.95
C GLY A 135 -0.78 -0.80 -17.19
N ALA A 136 -1.35 -1.67 -18.06
CA ALA A 136 -2.78 -1.65 -18.36
C ALA A 136 -3.63 -2.45 -17.37
N ILE A 137 -3.03 -3.20 -16.46
CA ILE A 137 -3.72 -4.07 -15.50
C ILE A 137 -3.48 -3.53 -14.10
N VAL A 138 -4.56 -3.17 -13.42
CA VAL A 138 -4.54 -2.55 -12.09
C VAL A 138 -5.12 -3.53 -11.08
N PHE A 139 -4.37 -3.81 -10.02
CA PHE A 139 -4.78 -4.63 -8.89
C PHE A 139 -5.08 -3.75 -7.68
N SER A 140 -6.16 -4.06 -6.99
CA SER A 140 -6.56 -3.42 -5.73
C SER A 140 -6.84 -4.50 -4.69
N ALA A 141 -6.49 -4.25 -3.44
CA ALA A 141 -6.83 -5.17 -2.34
C ALA A 141 -8.35 -5.19 -2.05
N ALA A 142 -9.05 -4.07 -2.32
CA ALA A 142 -10.47 -3.93 -2.03
C ALA A 142 -11.39 -4.30 -3.21
N HIS A 143 -10.85 -4.36 -4.43
CA HIS A 143 -11.64 -4.54 -5.66
C HIS A 143 -11.01 -5.56 -6.59
N PRO A 144 -11.79 -6.24 -7.44
CA PRO A 144 -11.26 -7.09 -8.51
C PRO A 144 -10.27 -6.35 -9.40
N ALA A 145 -9.25 -7.05 -9.88
CA ALA A 145 -8.32 -6.48 -10.84
C ALA A 145 -9.04 -6.02 -12.10
N LYS A 146 -8.62 -4.88 -12.64
CA LYS A 146 -9.26 -4.28 -13.82
C LYS A 146 -8.29 -4.05 -14.96
N LEU A 147 -8.75 -4.31 -16.17
CA LEU A 147 -8.12 -3.86 -17.40
C LEU A 147 -8.50 -2.40 -17.62
N SER A 148 -7.49 -1.54 -17.78
CA SER A 148 -7.59 -0.09 -17.88
C SER A 148 -6.74 0.43 -19.04
N SER A 149 -6.37 1.70 -19.02
CA SER A 149 -5.45 2.32 -19.98
C SER A 149 -5.96 2.38 -21.42
N TYR A 150 -7.30 2.49 -21.58
CA TYR A 150 -7.90 2.74 -22.89
C TYR A 150 -7.41 4.05 -23.50
N GLY A 151 -7.38 4.09 -24.84
CA GLY A 151 -6.96 5.29 -25.56
C GLY A 151 -5.44 5.44 -25.73
N ARG A 152 -4.61 4.53 -25.20
CA ARG A 152 -3.18 4.45 -25.55
C ARG A 152 -2.99 4.26 -27.06
N LYS A 153 -1.83 4.62 -27.58
CA LYS A 153 -1.49 4.32 -28.97
C LYS A 153 -1.53 2.81 -29.20
N ARG A 154 -2.39 2.39 -30.11
CA ARG A 154 -2.63 0.96 -30.35
C ARG A 154 -1.42 0.31 -30.98
N ARG A 155 -1.05 -0.84 -30.45
CA ARG A 155 0.03 -1.71 -30.99
C ARG A 155 -0.55 -2.79 -31.92
N SER A 156 -1.84 -3.10 -31.72
CA SER A 156 -2.55 -4.14 -32.46
C SER A 156 -4.03 -3.80 -32.65
N HIS A 157 -4.63 -4.43 -33.63
CA HIS A 157 -6.07 -4.37 -33.90
C HIS A 157 -6.72 -5.77 -33.94
N GLN A 158 -5.99 -6.80 -33.51
CA GLN A 158 -6.47 -8.17 -33.55
C GLN A 158 -6.76 -8.72 -32.13
N PRO A 159 -7.93 -9.35 -31.92
CA PRO A 159 -8.26 -9.95 -30.63
C PRO A 159 -7.24 -11.01 -30.14
N SER A 160 -6.65 -11.77 -31.06
CA SER A 160 -5.62 -12.77 -30.71
C SER A 160 -4.35 -12.15 -30.13
N GLU A 161 -3.96 -10.96 -30.63
CA GLU A 161 -2.79 -10.24 -30.12
C GLU A 161 -3.06 -9.62 -28.75
N ASP A 162 -4.29 -9.15 -28.48
CA ASP A 162 -4.72 -8.72 -27.15
C ASP A 162 -4.67 -9.89 -26.16
N THR A 163 -5.15 -11.08 -26.56
CA THR A 163 -5.11 -12.27 -25.70
C THR A 163 -3.68 -12.68 -25.38
N ALA A 164 -2.80 -12.68 -26.39
CA ALA A 164 -1.39 -12.98 -26.20
C ALA A 164 -0.69 -11.92 -25.33
N ALA A 165 -1.06 -10.65 -25.47
CA ALA A 165 -0.53 -9.56 -24.66
C ALA A 165 -0.97 -9.68 -23.19
N LEU A 166 -2.25 -10.02 -22.94
CA LEU A 166 -2.75 -10.31 -21.60
C LEU A 166 -2.00 -11.49 -20.96
N ALA A 167 -1.84 -12.59 -21.69
CA ALA A 167 -1.13 -13.77 -21.19
C ALA A 167 0.32 -13.46 -20.80
N ARG A 168 1.02 -12.65 -21.64
CA ARG A 168 2.38 -12.16 -21.33
C ARG A 168 2.39 -11.29 -20.06
N ALA A 169 1.46 -10.34 -19.95
CA ALA A 169 1.37 -9.49 -18.77
C ALA A 169 1.10 -10.30 -17.50
N LEU A 170 0.21 -11.29 -17.56
CA LEU A 170 -0.08 -12.20 -16.44
C LEU A 170 1.15 -13.05 -16.06
N ARG A 171 1.89 -13.57 -17.03
CA ARG A 171 3.14 -14.30 -16.77
C ARG A 171 4.17 -13.41 -16.06
N ILE A 172 4.35 -12.19 -16.55
CA ILE A 172 5.27 -11.21 -15.94
C ILE A 172 4.81 -10.87 -14.53
N ALA A 173 3.52 -10.67 -14.31
CA ALA A 173 2.95 -10.33 -13.01
C ALA A 173 3.29 -11.34 -11.91
N VAL A 174 3.24 -12.64 -12.23
CA VAL A 174 3.48 -13.69 -11.23
C VAL A 174 4.94 -14.10 -11.13
N THR A 175 5.75 -13.92 -12.19
CA THR A 175 7.16 -14.35 -12.21
C THR A 175 8.17 -13.22 -12.04
N GLY A 176 7.76 -11.97 -12.24
CA GLY A 176 8.67 -10.82 -12.36
C GLY A 176 9.52 -10.83 -13.64
N SER A 177 9.32 -11.80 -14.55
CA SER A 177 10.20 -12.01 -15.70
C SER A 177 9.47 -11.89 -17.04
N ALA A 178 10.05 -11.12 -17.94
CA ALA A 178 9.58 -11.00 -19.33
C ALA A 178 10.00 -12.18 -20.22
N SER A 179 10.89 -13.07 -19.75
CA SER A 179 11.41 -14.17 -20.58
C SER A 179 10.34 -15.19 -20.94
N PRO A 180 10.10 -15.49 -22.22
CA PRO A 180 9.10 -16.47 -22.64
C PRO A 180 9.52 -17.92 -22.34
N ALA A 181 10.80 -18.16 -22.03
CA ALA A 181 11.32 -19.48 -21.70
C ALA A 181 10.99 -19.92 -20.27
N ILE A 182 10.58 -18.99 -19.41
CA ILE A 182 10.27 -19.27 -18.02
C ILE A 182 8.85 -19.84 -17.91
N ARG A 183 8.76 -21.01 -17.27
CA ARG A 183 7.48 -21.59 -16.87
C ARG A 183 7.12 -21.08 -15.47
N PRO A 184 6.00 -20.36 -15.33
CA PRO A 184 5.58 -19.80 -14.04
C PRO A 184 5.57 -20.83 -12.90
N SER A 185 5.04 -22.03 -13.12
CA SER A 185 4.96 -23.08 -12.10
C SER A 185 6.32 -23.60 -11.60
N HIS A 186 7.40 -23.40 -12.36
CA HIS A 186 8.74 -23.77 -11.94
C HIS A 186 9.42 -22.70 -11.07
N LEU A 187 8.96 -21.47 -11.16
CA LEU A 187 9.54 -20.32 -10.45
C LEU A 187 8.72 -19.97 -9.20
N VAL A 188 7.40 -20.14 -9.27
CA VAL A 188 6.46 -19.71 -8.23
C VAL A 188 5.89 -20.91 -7.52
N GLU A 189 6.23 -21.06 -6.24
CA GLU A 189 5.74 -22.16 -5.40
C GLU A 189 4.21 -22.11 -5.27
N GLY A 190 3.57 -23.27 -5.40
CA GLY A 190 2.12 -23.40 -5.30
C GLY A 190 1.34 -23.05 -6.59
N LEU A 191 2.01 -22.56 -7.64
CA LEU A 191 1.34 -22.32 -8.92
C LEU A 191 1.16 -23.61 -9.73
N PRO A 192 -0.07 -24.00 -10.09
CA PRO A 192 -0.30 -25.24 -10.83
C PRO A 192 0.30 -25.22 -12.25
N PRO A 193 0.88 -26.35 -12.74
CA PRO A 193 1.42 -26.44 -14.12
C PRO A 193 0.39 -26.18 -15.22
N SER A 194 -0.90 -26.32 -14.94
CA SER A 194 -1.98 -25.96 -15.88
C SER A 194 -2.03 -24.47 -16.22
N VAL A 195 -1.49 -23.61 -15.36
CA VAL A 195 -1.32 -22.16 -15.65
C VAL A 195 -0.32 -21.96 -16.78
N ASP A 196 0.81 -22.70 -16.77
CA ASP A 196 1.82 -22.63 -17.81
C ASP A 196 1.23 -22.97 -19.18
N ASP A 197 0.40 -24.02 -19.22
CA ASP A 197 -0.25 -24.44 -20.45
C ASP A 197 -1.28 -23.44 -20.95
N ALA A 198 -2.08 -22.85 -20.06
CA ALA A 198 -3.07 -21.83 -20.41
C ALA A 198 -2.39 -20.57 -20.96
N ILE A 199 -1.35 -20.06 -20.30
CA ILE A 199 -0.57 -18.90 -20.73
C ILE A 199 0.10 -19.17 -22.07
N ARG A 200 0.80 -20.30 -22.23
CA ARG A 200 1.49 -20.66 -23.45
C ARG A 200 0.54 -20.75 -24.65
N ARG A 201 -0.64 -21.36 -24.49
CA ARG A 201 -1.65 -21.47 -25.56
C ARG A 201 -2.24 -20.13 -25.95
N ALA A 202 -2.40 -19.22 -24.98
CA ALA A 202 -2.84 -17.86 -25.27
C ALA A 202 -1.73 -17.04 -25.99
N GLU A 203 -0.47 -17.20 -25.57
CA GLU A 203 0.67 -16.53 -26.21
C GLU A 203 0.91 -17.03 -27.65
N SER A 204 0.63 -18.34 -27.94
CA SER A 204 0.76 -18.90 -29.29
C SER A 204 -0.45 -18.59 -30.20
N GLY A 205 -1.55 -18.04 -29.64
CA GLY A 205 -2.78 -17.79 -30.39
C GLY A 205 -3.73 -18.99 -30.48
N ASP A 206 -3.43 -20.12 -29.81
CA ASP A 206 -4.30 -21.31 -29.76
C ASP A 206 -5.55 -21.08 -28.88
N TYR A 207 -5.45 -20.11 -27.95
CA TYR A 207 -6.58 -19.69 -27.12
C TYR A 207 -6.99 -18.25 -27.44
N ASP A 208 -8.29 -18.03 -27.60
CA ASP A 208 -8.87 -16.71 -27.49
C ASP A 208 -9.06 -16.30 -26.00
N ALA A 209 -9.49 -15.09 -25.74
CA ALA A 209 -9.65 -14.59 -24.38
C ALA A 209 -10.68 -15.40 -23.58
N LYS A 210 -11.74 -15.91 -24.23
CA LYS A 210 -12.76 -16.75 -23.59
C LYS A 210 -12.20 -18.12 -23.18
N ALA A 211 -11.43 -18.75 -24.08
CA ALA A 211 -10.79 -20.05 -23.81
C ALA A 211 -9.75 -19.90 -22.69
N LEU A 212 -8.96 -18.82 -22.68
CA LEU A 212 -8.02 -18.50 -21.60
C LEU A 212 -8.75 -18.34 -20.26
N GLY A 213 -9.81 -17.53 -20.20
CA GLY A 213 -10.61 -17.35 -18.99
C GLY A 213 -11.20 -18.65 -18.46
N THR A 214 -11.76 -19.47 -19.37
CA THR A 214 -12.32 -20.79 -19.01
C THR A 214 -11.23 -21.73 -18.46
N ALA A 215 -10.06 -21.77 -19.09
CA ALA A 215 -8.95 -22.62 -18.66
C ALA A 215 -8.43 -22.21 -17.27
N LEU A 216 -8.24 -20.90 -17.04
CA LEU A 216 -7.80 -20.38 -15.75
C LEU A 216 -8.85 -20.56 -14.64
N ARG A 217 -10.15 -20.40 -14.94
CA ARG A 217 -11.25 -20.63 -14.00
C ARG A 217 -11.37 -22.08 -13.57
N ALA A 218 -11.03 -23.01 -14.42
CA ALA A 218 -11.06 -24.43 -14.13
C ALA A 218 -9.94 -24.86 -13.17
N ILE A 219 -8.93 -24.03 -12.95
CA ILE A 219 -7.83 -24.31 -12.02
C ILE A 219 -8.33 -24.07 -10.59
N PRO A 220 -8.28 -25.09 -9.69
CA PRO A 220 -8.70 -24.90 -8.31
C PRO A 220 -7.88 -23.81 -7.62
N SER A 221 -8.55 -22.79 -7.12
CA SER A 221 -7.93 -21.70 -6.33
C SER A 221 -7.52 -22.16 -4.92
N SER A 222 -7.92 -23.35 -4.50
CA SER A 222 -7.48 -23.94 -3.25
C SER A 222 -6.02 -24.31 -3.37
N LEU A 223 -5.16 -23.40 -2.93
CA LEU A 223 -3.87 -23.81 -2.41
C LEU A 223 -4.12 -25.00 -1.48
N PRO A 224 -3.38 -26.13 -1.60
CA PRO A 224 -3.43 -27.12 -0.56
C PRO A 224 -3.20 -26.34 0.74
N PRO A 225 -3.99 -26.62 1.80
CA PRO A 225 -3.84 -25.89 3.06
C PRO A 225 -2.35 -25.93 3.38
N PRO A 226 -1.75 -24.82 3.80
CA PRO A 226 -0.33 -24.74 4.07
C PRO A 226 -0.02 -25.99 4.85
N ARG A 227 0.91 -26.83 4.35
CA ARG A 227 1.28 -28.07 5.04
C ARG A 227 1.52 -27.60 6.44
N ARG A 228 0.58 -27.87 7.35
CA ARG A 228 0.71 -27.55 8.76
C ARG A 228 2.07 -28.08 9.08
N ALA A 229 3.01 -27.21 9.38
CA ALA A 229 4.38 -27.58 9.71
C ALA A 229 4.18 -28.66 10.74
N GLY A 230 4.42 -29.93 10.35
CA GLY A 230 3.97 -31.06 11.13
C GLY A 230 4.57 -30.81 12.48
N TRP A 231 3.73 -30.76 13.51
CA TRP A 231 4.13 -30.50 14.89
C TRP A 231 5.41 -31.30 15.10
N SER A 232 6.53 -30.58 14.95
CA SER A 232 7.82 -31.26 15.00
C SER A 232 7.99 -31.63 16.46
N TRP A 233 8.05 -32.91 16.75
CA TRP A 233 8.33 -33.45 18.06
C TRP A 233 9.54 -32.76 18.75
N ARG A 234 10.36 -32.11 17.95
CA ARG A 234 11.47 -31.25 18.41
C ARG A 234 11.04 -30.14 19.38
N TRP A 235 9.79 -29.67 19.34
CA TRP A 235 9.25 -28.70 20.30
C TRP A 235 8.85 -29.34 21.65
N LEU A 236 8.65 -30.66 21.69
CA LEU A 236 8.39 -31.38 22.95
C LEU A 236 9.64 -31.46 23.84
N ILE A 237 10.84 -31.35 23.26
CA ILE A 237 12.10 -31.40 24.03
C ILE A 237 12.25 -30.15 24.91
N PRO A 238 12.19 -28.92 24.40
CA PRO A 238 12.26 -27.72 25.25
C PRO A 238 11.06 -27.60 26.21
N ALA A 239 9.85 -27.98 25.77
CA ALA A 239 8.67 -27.99 26.66
C ALA A 239 8.83 -29.01 27.80
N GLY A 240 9.37 -30.19 27.53
CA GLY A 240 9.69 -31.18 28.53
C GLY A 240 10.78 -30.72 29.51
N MET A 241 11.83 -30.06 29.00
CA MET A 241 12.86 -29.45 29.85
C MET A 241 12.31 -28.35 30.79
N LEU A 242 11.43 -27.48 30.27
CA LEU A 242 10.76 -26.47 31.10
C LEU A 242 9.88 -27.10 32.20
N LEU A 243 9.12 -28.14 31.87
CA LEU A 243 8.31 -28.87 32.84
C LEU A 243 9.17 -29.51 33.92
N VAL A 244 10.28 -30.16 33.53
CA VAL A 244 11.21 -30.76 34.50
C VAL A 244 11.85 -29.70 35.38
N SER A 245 12.24 -28.56 34.81
CA SER A 245 12.80 -27.44 35.57
C SER A 245 11.79 -26.89 36.58
N ALA A 246 10.53 -26.72 36.18
CA ALA A 246 9.45 -26.27 37.07
C ALA A 246 9.19 -27.25 38.23
N ILE A 247 9.22 -28.57 37.96
CA ILE A 247 9.06 -29.63 38.98
C ILE A 247 10.25 -29.59 39.94
N VAL A 248 11.48 -29.45 39.43
CA VAL A 248 12.70 -29.37 40.26
C VAL A 248 12.62 -28.14 41.20
N ILE A 249 12.23 -26.98 40.69
CA ILE A 249 12.07 -25.74 41.46
C ILE A 249 10.98 -25.93 42.53
N ALA A 250 9.85 -26.57 42.19
CA ALA A 250 8.79 -26.85 43.13
C ALA A 250 9.24 -27.81 44.25
N ILE A 251 10.02 -28.85 43.94
CA ILE A 251 10.57 -29.78 44.93
C ILE A 251 11.59 -29.08 45.82
N ILE A 252 12.47 -28.21 45.26
CA ILE A 252 13.42 -27.43 46.00
C ILE A 252 12.69 -26.49 46.97
N GLY A 253 11.61 -25.84 46.51
CA GLY A 253 10.78 -24.98 47.36
C GLY A 253 10.01 -25.72 48.45
N LEU A 254 9.75 -27.03 48.28
CA LEU A 254 9.10 -27.86 49.29
C LEU A 254 10.07 -28.45 50.34
N VAL A 255 11.37 -28.57 49.97
CA VAL A 255 12.39 -29.16 50.84
C VAL A 255 13.22 -28.11 51.57
N ILE A 256 13.30 -26.92 51.05
CA ILE A 256 13.99 -25.81 51.69
C ILE A 256 12.97 -25.07 52.57
N ASP A 257 13.07 -25.24 53.87
CA ASP A 257 12.35 -24.42 54.86
C ASP A 257 13.00 -23.02 54.85
N VAL A 258 12.44 -22.12 54.06
CA VAL A 258 12.97 -20.74 53.94
C VAL A 258 12.45 -19.97 55.12
N ASP A 259 13.34 -19.62 56.03
CA ASP A 259 13.04 -18.72 57.14
C ASP A 259 12.52 -17.39 56.58
N PRO A 260 11.23 -17.02 56.84
CA PRO A 260 10.64 -15.79 56.29
C PRO A 260 11.31 -14.50 56.78
N ASP A 261 12.14 -14.56 57.80
CA ASP A 261 12.87 -13.41 58.36
C ASP A 261 14.33 -13.29 57.77
N SER A 262 14.65 -14.12 56.77
CA SER A 262 15.99 -14.05 56.14
C SER A 262 16.18 -12.75 55.37
N PRO A 263 17.18 -11.92 55.72
CA PRO A 263 17.37 -10.59 55.12
C PRO A 263 17.83 -10.61 53.65
N PHE A 264 18.04 -11.80 53.07
CA PHE A 264 18.51 -11.96 51.67
C PHE A 264 17.39 -12.12 50.63
N LEU A 265 16.15 -12.37 51.07
CA LEU A 265 15.05 -12.63 50.11
C LEU A 265 14.06 -11.51 49.96
N PHE A 266 13.87 -10.67 50.99
CA PHE A 266 13.00 -9.49 50.92
C PHE A 266 13.55 -8.36 51.80
N PRO A 267 13.88 -7.17 51.26
CA PRO A 267 14.21 -6.03 52.09
C PRO A 267 12.94 -5.63 52.89
N ALA A 268 13.06 -5.66 54.19
CA ALA A 268 11.93 -5.58 55.12
C ALA A 268 11.20 -4.21 55.15
N THR A 269 11.72 -3.16 54.53
CA THR A 269 11.04 -1.87 54.38
C THR A 269 11.59 -1.06 53.20
N PRO A 270 10.75 -0.44 52.36
CA PRO A 270 11.22 0.60 51.49
C PRO A 270 11.71 1.79 52.32
N PRO A 271 12.79 2.45 51.97
CA PRO A 271 13.25 3.64 52.68
C PRO A 271 12.13 4.70 52.61
N VAL A 272 11.71 5.17 53.80
CA VAL A 272 10.79 6.31 53.89
C VAL A 272 11.52 7.50 53.23
N ALA A 273 11.04 7.93 52.10
CA ALA A 273 11.54 9.10 51.41
C ALA A 273 11.34 10.32 52.33
N ARG A 274 12.42 10.81 52.92
CA ARG A 274 12.44 12.07 53.59
C ARG A 274 12.20 13.13 52.53
N ILE A 275 11.07 13.79 52.55
CA ILE A 275 10.78 14.93 51.68
C ILE A 275 11.74 16.04 52.09
N VAL A 276 12.84 16.16 51.37
CA VAL A 276 13.68 17.35 51.39
C VAL A 276 13.01 18.31 50.42
N THR A 277 12.40 19.35 50.97
CA THR A 277 11.91 20.47 50.15
C THR A 277 13.13 21.21 49.58
N THR A 278 13.57 20.75 48.44
CA THR A 278 14.54 21.52 47.63
C THR A 278 13.73 22.41 46.71
N THR A 279 13.81 23.69 46.87
CA THR A 279 13.29 24.68 45.93
C THR A 279 13.95 24.44 44.57
N THR A 280 13.23 23.77 43.69
CA THR A 280 13.69 23.54 42.33
C THR A 280 13.44 24.82 41.54
N SER A 281 14.52 25.46 41.18
CA SER A 281 14.56 26.41 40.07
C SER A 281 13.97 25.75 38.83
N LEU A 282 13.13 26.48 38.07
CA LEU A 282 12.54 26.08 36.79
C LEU A 282 13.57 25.34 35.93
N PRO A 283 13.19 24.25 35.27
CA PRO A 283 14.01 23.68 34.22
C PRO A 283 14.17 24.70 33.10
N THR A 284 15.39 24.94 32.74
CA THR A 284 15.82 25.62 31.54
C THR A 284 15.06 25.05 30.34
N GLU A 285 14.53 25.91 29.49
CA GLU A 285 14.02 25.56 28.17
C GLU A 285 14.92 24.52 27.52
N THR A 286 14.36 23.36 27.22
CA THR A 286 15.02 22.39 26.34
C THR A 286 15.06 23.03 24.97
N THR A 287 16.24 23.49 24.56
CA THR A 287 16.50 23.95 23.20
C THR A 287 16.23 22.79 22.27
N LEU A 288 15.23 22.92 21.42
CA LEU A 288 14.98 22.02 20.27
C LEU A 288 16.26 21.91 19.43
N PRO A 289 16.57 20.75 18.87
CA PRO A 289 17.68 20.60 17.94
C PRO A 289 17.57 21.63 16.82
N GLU A 290 18.69 22.26 16.47
CA GLU A 290 18.74 23.24 15.37
C GLU A 290 18.42 22.51 14.06
N ALA A 291 17.24 22.80 13.50
CA ALA A 291 16.77 22.19 12.27
C ALA A 291 17.62 22.66 11.07
N ALA A 292 17.77 21.80 10.07
CA ALA A 292 18.43 22.15 8.82
C ALA A 292 17.74 23.36 8.15
N PRO A 293 18.46 24.18 7.35
CA PRO A 293 17.85 25.34 6.72
C PRO A 293 16.62 24.99 5.87
N GLY A 294 15.46 25.55 6.20
CA GLY A 294 14.18 25.30 5.50
C GLY A 294 13.35 24.17 6.07
N VAL A 295 13.76 23.53 7.17
CA VAL A 295 12.98 22.53 7.89
C VAL A 295 12.52 23.09 9.23
N LEU A 296 11.25 22.87 9.58
CA LEU A 296 10.68 23.26 10.87
C LEU A 296 11.02 22.22 11.93
N ALA A 297 11.40 22.66 13.12
CA ALA A 297 11.64 21.72 14.23
C ALA A 297 10.34 21.05 14.66
N ALA A 298 10.39 19.73 14.88
CA ALA A 298 9.25 18.93 15.28
C ALA A 298 9.63 18.02 16.46
N GLU A 299 8.71 17.89 17.42
CA GLU A 299 8.80 16.96 18.55
C GLU A 299 7.78 15.86 18.37
N ALA A 300 8.22 14.59 18.41
CA ALA A 300 7.39 13.43 18.16
C ALA A 300 6.97 12.73 19.47
N ALA A 301 5.73 12.21 19.49
CA ALA A 301 5.23 11.34 20.55
C ALA A 301 4.36 10.23 19.97
N VAL A 302 4.32 9.08 20.63
CA VAL A 302 3.47 7.95 20.23
C VAL A 302 1.99 8.29 20.41
N TYR A 303 1.16 7.81 19.50
CA TYR A 303 -0.29 7.86 19.60
C TYR A 303 -0.88 6.49 19.23
N ASP A 304 -1.25 5.71 20.23
CA ASP A 304 -1.84 4.36 20.09
C ASP A 304 -3.06 4.19 21.00
N PRO A 305 -4.19 4.86 20.68
CA PRO A 305 -5.39 4.84 21.53
C PRO A 305 -6.11 3.49 21.52
N PHE A 306 -5.80 2.60 20.60
CA PHE A 306 -6.43 1.28 20.41
C PHE A 306 -5.53 0.12 20.85
N GLY A 307 -4.33 0.39 21.35
CA GLY A 307 -3.35 -0.57 21.85
C GLY A 307 -2.96 -0.32 23.30
N ASP A 308 -1.71 -0.62 23.63
CA ASP A 308 -1.16 -0.46 25.00
C ASP A 308 -0.49 0.91 25.23
N GLN A 309 -0.59 1.81 24.25
CA GLN A 309 -0.01 3.16 24.24
C GLN A 309 1.52 3.16 24.17
N SER A 310 2.12 2.09 23.71
CA SER A 310 3.57 1.94 23.56
C SER A 310 3.94 1.54 22.14
N GLU A 311 4.86 2.28 21.51
CA GLU A 311 5.36 2.03 20.16
C GLU A 311 6.81 2.53 20.04
N ARG A 312 7.72 1.87 20.78
CA ARG A 312 9.16 2.14 20.71
C ARG A 312 9.56 3.62 20.88
N GLU A 313 9.05 4.25 21.92
CA GLU A 313 9.26 5.70 22.22
C GLU A 313 10.71 6.11 22.22
N ARG A 314 11.61 5.20 22.57
CA ARG A 314 13.06 5.43 22.63
C ARG A 314 13.64 5.81 21.26
N ASP A 315 13.00 5.36 20.18
CA ASP A 315 13.49 5.52 18.81
C ASP A 315 12.82 6.75 18.11
N LEU A 316 11.89 7.46 18.78
CA LEU A 316 11.20 8.66 18.24
C LEU A 316 12.14 9.78 17.78
N PRO A 317 13.26 10.08 18.46
CA PRO A 317 14.19 11.11 17.98
C PRO A 317 14.78 10.83 16.59
N LEU A 318 14.79 9.57 16.15
CA LEU A 318 15.29 9.17 14.83
C LEU A 318 14.37 9.57 13.68
N LEU A 319 13.16 10.08 13.99
CA LEU A 319 12.17 10.52 12.98
C LEU A 319 12.51 11.87 12.34
N THR A 320 13.33 12.66 13.01
CA THR A 320 13.62 14.06 12.63
C THR A 320 15.10 14.41 12.83
N ASP A 321 15.99 13.40 12.80
CA ASP A 321 17.43 13.57 13.02
C ASP A 321 18.21 13.92 11.74
N GLY A 322 17.56 13.86 10.57
CA GLY A 322 18.14 14.13 9.26
C GLY A 322 19.02 13.01 8.74
N ASP A 323 19.07 11.85 9.40
CA ASP A 323 19.84 10.68 8.96
C ASP A 323 18.91 9.59 8.40
N PHE A 324 18.86 9.45 7.09
CA PHE A 324 18.07 8.43 6.42
C PHE A 324 18.56 6.99 6.64
N GLY A 325 19.67 6.80 7.33
CA GLY A 325 20.18 5.50 7.74
C GLY A 325 19.63 5.02 9.08
N THR A 326 18.97 5.88 9.82
CA THR A 326 18.26 5.57 11.07
C THR A 326 16.76 5.44 10.83
N SER A 327 16.02 4.84 11.74
CA SER A 327 14.56 4.75 11.62
C SER A 327 13.90 4.47 12.97
N TRP A 328 12.72 5.02 13.15
CA TRP A 328 11.73 4.51 14.07
C TRP A 328 10.92 3.40 13.39
N ARG A 329 10.40 2.47 14.17
CA ARG A 329 9.45 1.47 13.65
C ARG A 329 8.32 1.24 14.64
N THR A 330 7.15 0.80 14.12
CA THR A 330 6.08 0.28 14.97
C THR A 330 6.55 -0.95 15.76
N GLU A 331 5.81 -1.37 16.74
CA GLU A 331 5.96 -2.71 17.26
C GLU A 331 5.75 -3.75 16.14
N ARG A 332 6.14 -4.98 16.43
CA ARG A 332 5.97 -6.08 15.51
C ARG A 332 4.64 -6.76 15.78
N TYR A 333 3.77 -6.78 14.79
CA TYR A 333 2.50 -7.47 14.81
C TYR A 333 2.61 -8.82 14.10
N PHE A 334 1.79 -9.78 14.48
CA PHE A 334 1.78 -11.13 13.90
C PHE A 334 0.56 -11.39 13.03
N ASP A 335 -0.32 -10.40 12.90
CA ASP A 335 -1.46 -10.35 12.01
C ASP A 335 -1.51 -8.95 11.35
N PRO A 336 -2.14 -8.81 10.19
CA PRO A 336 -2.36 -7.50 9.54
C PRO A 336 -3.00 -6.50 10.50
N LEU A 337 -2.47 -5.26 10.54
CA LEU A 337 -2.92 -4.23 11.47
C LEU A 337 -4.44 -4.02 11.50
N PRO A 338 -5.16 -4.01 10.34
CA PRO A 338 -6.61 -3.83 10.34
C PRO A 338 -7.41 -4.96 10.99
N LEU A 339 -6.79 -6.12 11.27
CA LEU A 339 -7.42 -7.22 12.03
C LEU A 339 -7.23 -7.08 13.55
N LEU A 340 -6.30 -6.23 13.97
CA LEU A 340 -5.92 -6.07 15.38
C LEU A 340 -6.47 -4.78 15.98
N LYS A 341 -6.34 -3.67 15.24
CA LYS A 341 -6.76 -2.32 15.67
C LYS A 341 -6.92 -1.39 14.46
N ASP A 342 -7.61 -0.27 14.65
CA ASP A 342 -7.91 0.69 13.58
C ASP A 342 -6.67 1.43 13.07
N GLY A 343 -5.54 1.30 13.74
CA GLY A 343 -4.27 1.87 13.34
C GLY A 343 -3.33 2.18 14.51
N VAL A 344 -2.21 2.81 14.18
CA VAL A 344 -1.16 3.24 15.11
C VAL A 344 -0.47 4.49 14.54
N GLY A 345 -0.03 5.42 15.38
CA GLY A 345 0.52 6.66 14.87
C GLY A 345 1.52 7.39 15.77
N ILE A 346 1.97 8.50 15.24
CA ILE A 346 2.93 9.40 15.84
C ILE A 346 2.36 10.83 15.73
N THR A 347 2.28 11.52 16.85
CA THR A 347 1.96 12.95 16.86
C THR A 347 3.24 13.78 16.76
N PHE A 348 3.16 14.88 16.02
CA PHE A 348 4.22 15.87 15.89
C PHE A 348 3.74 17.23 16.36
N ARG A 349 4.47 17.84 17.28
CA ARG A 349 4.34 19.26 17.59
C ARG A 349 5.38 20.02 16.78
N VAL A 350 4.92 20.79 15.80
CA VAL A 350 5.80 21.49 14.84
C VAL A 350 5.93 22.97 15.23
N SER A 351 7.15 23.50 15.14
CA SER A 351 7.42 24.92 15.38
C SER A 351 7.08 25.75 14.13
N GLY A 352 5.98 26.51 14.18
CA GLY A 352 5.52 27.36 13.08
C GLY A 352 4.41 26.70 12.26
N ALA A 353 4.14 27.26 11.08
CA ALA A 353 3.03 26.89 10.20
C ALA A 353 3.55 26.05 9.01
N PRO A 354 3.55 24.73 9.09
CA PRO A 354 4.06 23.90 7.99
C PRO A 354 3.11 23.94 6.80
N GLY A 355 3.66 24.23 5.61
CA GLY A 355 2.98 24.18 4.33
C GLY A 355 3.16 22.85 3.61
N MET A 356 4.17 22.05 4.00
CA MET A 356 4.44 20.75 3.41
C MET A 356 5.03 19.79 4.44
N MET A 357 4.63 18.51 4.35
CA MET A 357 5.26 17.39 5.06
C MET A 357 5.88 16.44 4.03
N GLU A 358 7.10 16.00 4.27
CA GLU A 358 7.75 14.92 3.53
C GLU A 358 7.91 13.71 4.45
N LEU A 359 7.45 12.54 3.98
CA LEU A 359 7.49 11.28 4.71
C LEU A 359 8.36 10.27 3.95
N ARG A 360 9.33 9.66 4.64
CA ARG A 360 10.07 8.48 4.20
C ARG A 360 9.75 7.31 5.12
N ALA A 361 9.03 6.32 4.60
CA ALA A 361 8.66 5.14 5.37
C ALA A 361 8.75 3.87 4.50
N SER A 362 8.57 2.71 5.14
CA SER A 362 8.53 1.43 4.43
C SER A 362 7.47 1.45 3.34
N PRO A 363 7.77 0.94 2.13
CA PRO A 363 6.79 0.76 1.07
C PRO A 363 5.57 -0.03 1.54
N ASN A 364 4.42 0.24 0.94
CA ASN A 364 3.13 -0.39 1.25
C ASN A 364 2.57 -0.06 2.65
N SER A 365 3.08 0.97 3.31
CA SER A 365 2.45 1.53 4.51
C SER A 365 1.35 2.50 4.10
N SER A 366 0.10 2.20 4.47
CA SER A 366 -1.03 3.11 4.27
C SER A 366 -1.14 4.07 5.44
N TYR A 367 -1.21 5.36 5.15
CA TYR A 367 -1.21 6.40 6.18
C TYR A 367 -2.30 7.44 5.95
N SER A 368 -2.65 8.12 7.03
CA SER A 368 -3.42 9.37 7.05
C SER A 368 -2.67 10.42 7.85
N VAL A 369 -2.76 11.68 7.42
CA VAL A 369 -2.27 12.82 8.17
C VAL A 369 -3.47 13.60 8.67
N LEU A 370 -3.50 13.83 9.99
CA LEU A 370 -4.60 14.52 10.66
C LEU A 370 -4.04 15.67 11.51
N TRP A 371 -4.89 16.62 11.88
CA TRP A 371 -4.51 17.76 12.70
C TRP A 371 -5.51 18.00 13.83
N ALA A 372 -5.02 18.52 14.96
CA ALA A 372 -5.84 19.02 16.06
C ALA A 372 -5.09 20.10 16.84
N GLU A 373 -5.82 21.06 17.42
CA GLU A 373 -5.24 22.12 18.23
C GLU A 373 -4.58 21.58 19.51
N THR A 374 -5.17 20.54 20.09
CA THR A 374 -4.64 19.78 21.23
C THR A 374 -4.82 18.29 20.93
N VAL A 375 -3.97 17.42 21.50
CA VAL A 375 -4.15 15.97 21.32
C VAL A 375 -5.50 15.55 21.90
N PRO A 376 -6.45 15.10 21.05
CA PRO A 376 -7.79 14.75 21.51
C PRO A 376 -7.82 13.48 22.33
N THR A 377 -8.85 13.33 23.16
CA THR A 377 -9.12 12.08 23.89
C THR A 377 -9.79 11.01 23.04
N SER A 378 -10.44 11.41 21.93
CA SER A 378 -11.08 10.51 20.97
C SER A 378 -10.47 10.68 19.58
N PHE A 379 -10.20 9.56 18.89
CA PHE A 379 -9.69 9.59 17.52
C PHE A 379 -10.61 10.35 16.54
N ALA A 380 -11.92 10.31 16.77
CA ALA A 380 -12.90 10.98 15.91
C ALA A 380 -12.83 12.53 15.94
N GLU A 381 -12.10 13.10 16.88
CA GLU A 381 -11.93 14.56 17.00
C GLU A 381 -10.73 15.10 16.18
N TRP A 382 -9.93 14.21 15.57
CA TRP A 382 -8.87 14.60 14.67
C TRP A 382 -9.44 15.03 13.32
N GLU A 383 -9.01 16.18 12.81
CA GLU A 383 -9.37 16.69 11.49
C GLU A 383 -8.50 16.02 10.41
N PRO A 384 -9.06 15.29 9.43
CA PRO A 384 -8.28 14.69 8.37
C PRO A 384 -7.76 15.76 7.40
N ILE A 385 -6.46 15.69 7.08
CA ILE A 385 -5.77 16.60 6.14
C ILE A 385 -5.48 15.89 4.82
N GLY A 386 -5.03 14.63 4.88
CA GLY A 386 -4.73 13.84 3.70
C GLY A 386 -4.41 12.41 4.04
N SER A 387 -4.35 11.56 3.03
CA SER A 387 -4.01 10.14 3.20
C SER A 387 -3.33 9.60 1.94
N GLY A 388 -2.65 8.48 2.07
CA GLY A 388 -2.00 7.82 0.94
C GLY A 388 -1.36 6.51 1.35
N THR A 389 -0.60 5.94 0.41
CA THR A 389 0.25 4.78 0.65
C THR A 389 1.67 5.13 0.22
N VAL A 390 2.65 4.78 1.03
CA VAL A 390 4.07 4.95 0.69
C VAL A 390 4.43 3.89 -0.35
N PHE A 391 4.99 4.29 -1.49
CA PHE A 391 5.45 3.34 -2.52
C PHE A 391 6.98 3.28 -2.59
N ASP A 392 7.67 4.29 -3.11
CA ASP A 392 9.12 4.17 -3.36
C ASP A 392 9.97 5.39 -3.04
N ALA A 393 9.39 6.55 -2.92
CA ALA A 393 10.11 7.82 -2.74
C ALA A 393 9.56 8.53 -1.53
N PRO A 394 10.24 9.56 -1.03
CA PRO A 394 9.62 10.39 -0.02
C PRO A 394 8.27 10.89 -0.56
N VAL A 395 7.24 10.69 0.24
CA VAL A 395 5.89 11.18 -0.07
C VAL A 395 5.81 12.61 0.42
N SER A 396 5.42 13.53 -0.47
CA SER A 396 5.20 14.93 -0.12
C SER A 396 3.71 15.21 -0.04
N LEU A 397 3.26 15.75 1.10
CA LEU A 397 1.88 16.15 1.34
C LEU A 397 1.81 17.64 1.61
N GLN A 398 0.94 18.35 0.87
CA GLN A 398 0.64 19.76 1.13
C GLN A 398 -0.17 19.88 2.42
N LEU A 399 0.26 20.78 3.30
CA LEU A 399 -0.40 21.09 4.56
C LEU A 399 -1.05 22.47 4.50
N PRO A 400 -2.12 22.72 5.28
CA PRO A 400 -2.83 23.99 5.23
C PRO A 400 -2.11 25.18 5.91
N GLY A 401 -0.85 25.05 6.31
CA GLY A 401 -0.05 26.13 6.90
C GLY A 401 -0.62 26.64 8.23
N ARG A 402 -1.03 25.74 9.11
CA ARG A 402 -1.58 26.08 10.44
C ARG A 402 -0.45 26.23 11.46
N ASP A 403 -0.45 27.33 12.17
CA ASP A 403 0.50 27.58 13.25
C ASP A 403 0.00 26.92 14.55
N GLY A 404 0.91 26.22 15.23
CA GLY A 404 0.61 25.47 16.45
C GLY A 404 -0.18 24.16 16.23
N GLY A 405 -0.66 23.57 17.34
CA GLY A 405 -1.39 22.31 17.32
C GLY A 405 -0.48 21.09 17.13
N PHE A 406 -1.12 19.98 16.81
CA PHE A 406 -0.49 18.66 16.66
C PHE A 406 -0.87 18.06 15.32
N TRP A 407 0.12 17.47 14.66
CA TRP A 407 -0.02 16.72 13.42
C TRP A 407 0.09 15.24 13.75
N LEU A 408 -0.89 14.44 13.37
CA LEU A 408 -0.88 12.99 13.57
C LEU A 408 -0.58 12.29 12.24
N LEU A 409 0.52 11.56 12.18
CA LEU A 409 0.79 10.57 11.15
C LEU A 409 0.22 9.23 11.64
N TRP A 410 -0.84 8.76 11.00
CA TRP A 410 -1.61 7.61 11.39
C TRP A 410 -1.52 6.49 10.36
N PHE A 411 -0.96 5.34 10.72
CA PHE A 411 -0.88 4.17 9.85
C PHE A 411 -2.12 3.31 10.05
N THR A 412 -2.85 3.07 8.96
CA THR A 412 -4.06 2.23 8.91
C THR A 412 -3.78 0.82 8.42
N ASP A 413 -2.67 0.65 7.65
CA ASP A 413 -2.16 -0.64 7.22
C ASP A 413 -0.64 -0.58 7.12
N ILE A 414 0.01 -1.69 7.43
CA ILE A 414 1.47 -1.80 7.48
C ILE A 414 1.94 -3.06 6.78
N PRO A 415 3.10 -3.01 6.09
CA PRO A 415 3.57 -4.12 5.27
C PRO A 415 3.99 -5.34 6.11
N GLU A 416 3.82 -6.51 5.53
CA GLU A 416 4.47 -7.73 5.97
C GLU A 416 5.96 -7.66 5.57
N GLN A 417 6.86 -7.59 6.54
CA GLN A 417 8.31 -7.50 6.33
C GLN A 417 8.99 -8.87 6.30
N ALA A 418 8.37 -9.86 6.94
CA ALA A 418 8.76 -11.25 6.91
C ALA A 418 7.48 -12.09 7.13
N PRO A 419 7.44 -13.37 6.72
CA PRO A 419 6.24 -14.20 6.86
C PRO A 419 5.61 -14.16 8.26
N GLY A 420 4.41 -13.58 8.36
CA GLY A 420 3.68 -13.38 9.62
C GLY A 420 4.25 -12.28 10.53
N GLU A 421 5.07 -11.38 10.02
CA GLU A 421 5.61 -10.25 10.78
C GLU A 421 5.30 -8.92 10.09
N TYR A 422 4.43 -8.13 10.69
CA TYR A 422 3.96 -6.85 10.17
C TYR A 422 4.54 -5.70 11.00
N PHE A 423 5.24 -4.78 10.36
CA PHE A 423 5.67 -3.51 10.94
C PHE A 423 6.02 -2.53 9.84
N THR A 424 5.91 -1.24 10.12
CA THR A 424 6.46 -0.19 9.26
C THR A 424 7.66 0.47 9.92
N GLN A 425 8.63 0.89 9.09
CA GLN A 425 9.75 1.74 9.48
C GLN A 425 9.51 3.13 8.92
N VAL A 426 9.74 4.14 9.72
CA VAL A 426 9.75 5.54 9.30
C VAL A 426 11.17 6.05 9.44
N PHE A 427 11.77 6.39 8.31
CA PHE A 427 13.17 6.83 8.24
C PHE A 427 13.31 8.33 8.51
N GLU A 428 12.34 9.12 8.07
CA GLU A 428 12.36 10.56 8.27
C GLU A 428 10.98 11.17 8.06
N VAL A 429 10.65 12.17 8.86
CA VAL A 429 9.50 13.06 8.67
C VAL A 429 9.99 14.50 8.76
N THR A 430 9.88 15.25 7.67
CA THR A 430 10.27 16.65 7.64
C THR A 430 9.07 17.55 7.42
N PHE A 431 9.07 18.71 8.07
CA PHE A 431 8.06 19.74 7.90
C PHE A 431 8.72 20.99 7.32
N GLN A 432 8.13 21.53 6.27
CA GLN A 432 8.64 22.73 5.58
C GLN A 432 7.58 23.85 5.64
N PRO A 433 8.00 25.12 5.66
CA PRO A 433 7.10 26.27 5.68
C PRO A 433 6.13 26.35 4.50
#